data_9869ee60abd2f7cacb84a2a6a7199d25
#
_entry.id   9869ee60abd2f7cacb84a2a6a7199d25
#
_cell.length_a   1.000
_cell.length_b   1.000
_cell.length_c   1.000
_cell.angle_alpha   90.00
_cell.angle_beta   90.00
_cell.angle_gamma   90.00
#
_symmetry.space_group_name_H-M   'P 1'
#
loop_
_entity.id
_entity.type
_entity.pdbx_description
1 polymer ?
#
loop_
_entity_poly.entity_id
_entity_poly.type
_entity_poly.pdbx_seq_one_letter_code
_entity_poly.pdbx_strand_id
1 'polypeptide(L)'
;LARQNSGQTGKRGKTGSTRPSISEVAGHAGVSIATVSRIVNGIQNKASAETIARVKSSIRELGYRPSGAGQALRRRESRLVAVIAANLANPVMAAIAASAETALREKGLVMVLCDSHDRPELQDEYLREMQAQSVRGLVMLSAVPSPALADILGAGEPVLFVNRKNPMGETPAFVGIDNRSAAAEVAENFLARGIRRPLLIHASLGSSATADRVAAFTERYRRATAAQVTVLGDDRLDHLELGYDMMRQHLDMAGTPPDAVFAMSDLIAYGASRVLHERGIDGVPIVGFDDNPLNDWIAPWLTSVRVPYARFGLAISEALESLWRDETGFSLCLPHELVLRPATRPPETPM
;
A
#
# COMPACT_ATOMS: atom_id res chain seq x y z
N LEU A 1 14.76 19.24 75.04
CA LEU A 1 15.66 18.11 74.80
C LEU A 1 15.96 18.06 73.31
N ALA A 2 17.17 18.48 72.97
CA ALA A 2 17.73 18.44 71.60
C ALA A 2 17.96 17.02 71.13
N ARG A 3 17.75 16.75 69.82
CA ARG A 3 18.52 15.77 69.05
C ARG A 3 18.70 16.26 67.62
N GLN A 4 19.94 16.47 67.30
CA GLN A 4 20.51 16.63 65.98
C GLN A 4 20.18 15.35 65.10
N ASN A 5 19.88 15.56 63.88
CA ASN A 5 20.05 14.49 62.90
C ASN A 5 20.63 15.05 61.61
N SER A 6 21.78 14.55 61.30
CA SER A 6 22.67 14.89 60.22
C SER A 6 22.08 14.41 58.87
N GLY A 7 21.98 15.33 57.92
CA GLY A 7 21.59 15.03 56.54
C GLY A 7 22.69 14.31 55.77
N GLN A 8 22.42 13.13 55.30
CA GLN A 8 23.16 12.50 54.20
C GLN A 8 22.39 12.70 52.90
N THR A 9 22.90 13.60 52.07
CA THR A 9 22.44 13.75 50.67
C THR A 9 22.97 12.60 49.84
N GLY A 10 22.14 11.56 49.67
CA GLY A 10 22.40 10.48 48.72
C GLY A 10 22.20 10.97 47.29
N LYS A 11 23.28 11.05 46.51
CA LYS A 11 23.24 11.18 45.06
C LYS A 11 22.54 9.94 44.49
N ARG A 12 21.28 10.06 44.10
CA ARG A 12 20.60 9.07 43.26
C ARG A 12 21.25 9.07 41.85
N GLY A 13 22.05 8.05 41.59
CA GLY A 13 22.55 7.76 40.23
C GLY A 13 21.39 7.54 39.28
N LYS A 14 21.29 8.39 38.25
CA LYS A 14 20.44 8.14 37.09
C LYS A 14 21.09 7.03 36.24
N THR A 15 20.71 5.78 36.44
CA THR A 15 20.95 4.68 35.50
C THR A 15 19.85 4.70 34.46
N GLY A 16 19.86 5.68 33.59
CA GLY A 16 19.17 5.63 32.28
C GLY A 16 20.26 5.35 31.23
N SER A 17 20.18 4.25 30.52
CA SER A 17 21.03 3.94 29.38
C SER A 17 20.80 4.97 28.28
N THR A 18 21.44 6.12 28.40
CA THR A 18 21.46 7.14 27.34
C THR A 18 22.44 6.67 26.25
N ARG A 19 21.97 6.51 25.02
CA ARG A 19 22.85 6.22 23.88
C ARG A 19 23.95 7.29 23.81
N PRO A 20 25.22 6.88 23.58
CA PRO A 20 26.31 7.84 23.50
C PRO A 20 26.04 8.94 22.47
N SER A 21 26.36 10.17 22.81
CA SER A 21 26.20 11.34 21.96
C SER A 21 27.45 11.58 21.10
N ILE A 22 27.33 12.35 20.02
CA ILE A 22 28.47 12.78 19.21
C ILE A 22 29.48 13.63 20.03
N SER A 23 29.00 14.31 21.06
CA SER A 23 29.85 15.09 21.99
C SER A 23 30.76 14.17 22.83
N GLU A 24 30.23 13.04 23.31
CA GLU A 24 31.02 12.05 24.05
C GLU A 24 32.08 11.40 23.18
N VAL A 25 31.75 11.07 21.89
CA VAL A 25 32.75 10.59 20.93
C VAL A 25 33.83 11.65 20.70
N ALA A 26 33.47 12.92 20.58
CA ALA A 26 34.42 14.00 20.36
C ALA A 26 35.37 14.16 21.57
N GLY A 27 34.81 14.11 22.80
CA GLY A 27 35.58 14.13 24.03
C GLY A 27 36.52 12.93 24.14
N HIS A 28 36.06 11.72 23.89
CA HIS A 28 36.85 10.48 23.96
C HIS A 28 37.97 10.44 22.89
N ALA A 29 37.69 10.92 21.68
CA ALA A 29 38.67 11.00 20.60
C ALA A 29 39.61 12.22 20.70
N GLY A 30 39.39 13.16 21.61
CA GLY A 30 40.19 14.39 21.75
C GLY A 30 40.13 15.30 20.52
N VAL A 31 38.92 15.43 19.89
CA VAL A 31 38.72 16.24 18.70
C VAL A 31 37.43 17.07 18.84
N SER A 32 37.23 18.05 17.93
CA SER A 32 35.98 18.80 17.88
C SER A 32 34.79 17.94 17.40
N ILE A 33 33.57 18.27 17.83
CA ILE A 33 32.33 17.69 17.32
C ILE A 33 32.26 17.79 15.78
N ALA A 34 32.71 18.91 15.20
CA ALA A 34 32.76 19.12 13.76
C ALA A 34 33.70 18.12 13.05
N THR A 35 34.80 17.72 13.68
CA THR A 35 35.75 16.72 13.16
C THR A 35 35.10 15.33 13.17
N VAL A 36 34.49 14.92 14.30
CA VAL A 36 33.75 13.65 14.37
C VAL A 36 32.64 13.61 13.32
N SER A 37 31.88 14.69 13.22
CA SER A 37 30.79 14.79 12.23
C SER A 37 31.26 14.63 10.79
N ARG A 38 32.39 15.23 10.40
CA ARG A 38 32.95 15.08 9.05
C ARG A 38 33.39 13.63 8.78
N ILE A 39 34.09 13.02 9.73
CA ILE A 39 34.58 11.63 9.60
C ILE A 39 33.40 10.64 9.49
N VAL A 40 32.38 10.80 10.30
CA VAL A 40 31.16 9.98 10.29
C VAL A 40 30.42 10.10 8.95
N ASN A 41 30.46 11.30 8.33
CA ASN A 41 29.81 11.55 7.04
C ASN A 41 30.72 11.29 5.81
N GLY A 42 31.89 10.66 5.99
CA GLY A 42 32.78 10.28 4.89
C GLY A 42 33.64 11.41 4.33
N ILE A 43 33.58 12.62 4.91
CA ILE A 43 34.39 13.77 4.49
C ILE A 43 35.76 13.65 5.20
N GLN A 44 36.65 12.83 4.64
CA GLN A 44 37.91 12.48 5.29
C GLN A 44 39.11 13.34 4.85
N ASN A 45 39.00 14.10 3.79
CA ASN A 45 40.09 14.89 3.18
C ASN A 45 40.58 16.09 4.03
N LYS A 46 40.00 16.34 5.19
CA LYS A 46 40.37 17.43 6.13
C LYS A 46 40.86 16.92 7.49
N ALA A 47 41.18 15.63 7.63
CA ALA A 47 41.70 15.04 8.87
C ALA A 47 42.84 14.07 8.55
N SER A 48 43.85 13.99 9.44
CA SER A 48 44.94 13.04 9.28
C SER A 48 44.44 11.59 9.44
N ALA A 49 45.15 10.61 8.81
CA ALA A 49 44.81 9.21 8.93
C ALA A 49 44.76 8.73 10.39
N GLU A 50 45.64 9.25 11.25
CA GLU A 50 45.70 8.97 12.69
C GLU A 50 44.43 9.50 13.39
N THR A 51 44.00 10.72 13.08
CA THR A 51 42.78 11.29 13.64
C THR A 51 41.54 10.50 13.23
N ILE A 52 41.48 10.06 11.97
CA ILE A 52 40.38 9.22 11.45
C ILE A 52 40.34 7.88 12.19
N ALA A 53 41.50 7.23 12.40
CA ALA A 53 41.58 5.97 13.11
C ALA A 53 41.14 6.09 14.56
N ARG A 54 41.58 7.16 15.28
CA ARG A 54 41.21 7.45 16.66
C ARG A 54 39.71 7.68 16.81
N VAL A 55 39.09 8.47 15.94
CA VAL A 55 37.65 8.70 15.95
C VAL A 55 36.87 7.42 15.69
N LYS A 56 37.30 6.60 14.71
CA LYS A 56 36.66 5.30 14.41
C LYS A 56 36.79 4.31 15.57
N SER A 57 37.90 4.34 16.34
CA SER A 57 38.05 3.55 17.56
C SER A 57 37.08 4.00 18.64
N SER A 58 37.03 5.31 18.91
CA SER A 58 36.10 5.89 19.89
C SER A 58 34.64 5.59 19.59
N ILE A 59 34.25 5.61 18.32
CA ILE A 59 32.89 5.23 17.88
C ILE A 59 32.59 3.77 18.25
N ARG A 60 33.52 2.85 18.00
CA ARG A 60 33.36 1.42 18.31
C ARG A 60 33.33 1.16 19.81
N GLU A 61 34.25 1.76 20.56
CA GLU A 61 34.38 1.57 22.00
C GLU A 61 33.17 2.09 22.78
N LEU A 62 32.63 3.25 22.37
CA LEU A 62 31.44 3.84 22.98
C LEU A 62 30.14 3.24 22.44
N GLY A 63 30.17 2.44 21.37
CA GLY A 63 28.95 1.94 20.71
C GLY A 63 28.10 3.05 20.08
N TYR A 64 28.73 4.19 19.74
CA TYR A 64 28.02 5.31 19.13
C TYR A 64 27.48 4.92 17.75
N ARG A 65 26.19 5.16 17.55
CA ARG A 65 25.53 5.06 16.24
C ARG A 65 25.01 6.44 15.86
N PRO A 66 25.42 6.98 14.71
CA PRO A 66 24.85 8.24 14.22
C PRO A 66 23.33 8.16 14.19
N SER A 67 22.62 9.14 14.75
CA SER A 67 21.17 9.18 14.65
C SER A 67 20.79 9.56 13.20
N GLY A 68 19.88 8.79 12.57
CA GLY A 68 19.34 9.12 11.26
C GLY A 68 18.72 10.51 11.21
N ALA A 69 18.04 10.95 12.28
CA ALA A 69 17.52 12.29 12.44
C ALA A 69 18.61 13.38 12.39
N GLY A 70 19.78 13.16 13.03
CA GLY A 70 20.89 14.11 12.96
C GLY A 70 21.58 14.17 11.59
N GLN A 71 21.49 13.10 10.79
CA GLN A 71 21.99 13.08 9.40
C GLN A 71 20.97 13.71 8.46
N ALA A 72 19.67 13.46 8.63
CA ALA A 72 18.59 14.06 7.87
C ALA A 72 18.55 15.58 8.03
N LEU A 73 18.68 16.08 9.28
CA LEU A 73 18.74 17.51 9.57
C LEU A 73 19.90 18.24 8.87
N ARG A 74 21.04 17.55 8.65
CA ARG A 74 22.21 18.14 7.99
C ARG A 74 22.21 18.02 6.48
N ARG A 75 21.58 16.96 5.93
CA ARG A 75 21.42 16.76 4.48
C ARG A 75 20.18 17.47 3.94
N ARG A 76 19.30 17.98 4.79
CA ARG A 76 17.96 18.51 4.48
C ARG A 76 17.05 17.51 3.77
N GLU A 77 17.41 16.21 3.69
CA GLU A 77 16.62 15.21 3.01
C GLU A 77 16.65 13.87 3.77
N SER A 78 15.47 13.40 4.17
CA SER A 78 15.27 12.04 4.66
C SER A 78 15.41 11.05 3.50
N ARG A 79 15.85 9.82 3.82
CA ARG A 79 15.84 8.70 2.86
C ARG A 79 14.61 7.82 3.03
N LEU A 80 13.74 8.12 3.97
CA LEU A 80 12.56 7.33 4.27
C LEU A 80 11.41 7.74 3.36
N VAL A 81 10.73 6.76 2.79
CA VAL A 81 9.44 6.90 2.09
C VAL A 81 8.45 6.01 2.81
N ALA A 82 7.34 6.58 3.27
CA ALA A 82 6.28 5.80 3.88
C ALA A 82 5.29 5.32 2.82
N VAL A 83 4.89 4.05 2.94
CA VAL A 83 3.88 3.42 2.09
C VAL A 83 2.78 2.89 3.01
N ILE A 84 1.56 3.41 2.86
CA ILE A 84 0.41 3.02 3.68
C ILE A 84 -0.57 2.21 2.81
N ALA A 85 -0.82 0.98 3.22
CA ALA A 85 -1.74 0.04 2.58
C ALA A 85 -2.98 -0.20 3.44
N ALA A 86 -4.05 -0.70 2.84
CA ALA A 86 -5.27 -1.07 3.55
C ALA A 86 -5.25 -2.50 4.11
N ASN A 87 -4.58 -3.40 3.42
CA ASN A 87 -4.59 -4.83 3.75
C ASN A 87 -3.45 -5.54 3.02
N LEU A 88 -2.38 -5.83 3.75
CA LEU A 88 -1.22 -6.52 3.19
C LEU A 88 -1.45 -8.03 2.95
N ALA A 89 -2.54 -8.60 3.49
CA ALA A 89 -2.96 -9.95 3.14
C ALA A 89 -3.56 -10.01 1.72
N ASN A 90 -3.94 -8.87 1.14
CA ASN A 90 -4.34 -8.80 -0.26
C ASN A 90 -3.11 -8.87 -1.18
N PRO A 91 -2.99 -9.90 -2.05
CA PRO A 91 -1.84 -10.09 -2.94
C PRO A 91 -1.51 -8.87 -3.81
N VAL A 92 -2.53 -8.09 -4.20
CA VAL A 92 -2.38 -6.85 -4.97
C VAL A 92 -1.56 -5.81 -4.22
N MET A 93 -1.95 -5.53 -2.97
CA MET A 93 -1.24 -4.55 -2.15
C MET A 93 0.20 -4.99 -1.88
N ALA A 94 0.40 -6.28 -1.61
CA ALA A 94 1.73 -6.85 -1.43
C ALA A 94 2.59 -6.76 -2.71
N ALA A 95 2.02 -7.03 -3.88
CA ALA A 95 2.73 -6.95 -5.16
C ALA A 95 3.14 -5.50 -5.51
N ILE A 96 2.24 -4.53 -5.31
CA ILE A 96 2.56 -3.11 -5.50
C ILE A 96 3.67 -2.68 -4.52
N ALA A 97 3.54 -3.04 -3.23
CA ALA A 97 4.54 -2.70 -2.21
C ALA A 97 5.92 -3.30 -2.53
N ALA A 98 5.98 -4.56 -2.96
CA ALA A 98 7.24 -5.20 -3.36
C ALA A 98 7.89 -4.52 -4.58
N SER A 99 7.07 -4.15 -5.59
CA SER A 99 7.54 -3.40 -6.75
C SER A 99 8.06 -2.00 -6.36
N ALA A 100 7.34 -1.32 -5.46
CA ALA A 100 7.74 -0.01 -4.94
C ALA A 100 9.05 -0.09 -4.13
N GLU A 101 9.19 -1.10 -3.25
CA GLU A 101 10.44 -1.32 -2.48
C GLU A 101 11.64 -1.43 -3.42
N THR A 102 11.53 -2.26 -4.45
CA THR A 102 12.62 -2.47 -5.40
C THR A 102 13.05 -1.17 -6.08
N ALA A 103 12.10 -0.40 -6.62
CA ALA A 103 12.38 0.86 -7.30
C ALA A 103 12.95 1.94 -6.35
N LEU A 104 12.40 2.04 -5.13
CA LEU A 104 12.89 2.99 -4.12
C LEU A 104 14.29 2.63 -3.63
N ARG A 105 14.58 1.36 -3.41
CA ARG A 105 15.91 0.88 -3.01
C ARG A 105 16.98 1.16 -4.06
N GLU A 106 16.66 1.02 -5.36
CA GLU A 106 17.56 1.38 -6.46
C GLU A 106 17.93 2.87 -6.45
N LYS A 107 17.03 3.73 -5.97
CA LYS A 107 17.27 5.18 -5.76
C LYS A 107 17.97 5.47 -4.42
N GLY A 108 18.34 4.45 -3.64
CA GLY A 108 18.98 4.61 -2.34
C GLY A 108 18.03 5.08 -1.25
N LEU A 109 16.72 4.94 -1.44
CA LEU A 109 15.67 5.22 -0.46
C LEU A 109 15.36 3.97 0.38
N VAL A 110 14.69 4.17 1.49
CA VAL A 110 14.26 3.11 2.41
C VAL A 110 12.75 3.21 2.57
N MET A 111 12.05 2.14 2.26
CA MET A 111 10.59 2.07 2.41
C MET A 111 10.21 1.70 3.85
N VAL A 112 9.24 2.40 4.41
CA VAL A 112 8.52 2.02 5.64
C VAL A 112 7.11 1.65 5.24
N LEU A 113 6.72 0.40 5.46
CA LEU A 113 5.40 -0.11 5.07
C LEU A 113 4.50 -0.22 6.29
N CYS A 114 3.31 0.37 6.22
CA CYS A 114 2.29 0.37 7.25
C CYS A 114 0.98 -0.22 6.72
N ASP A 115 0.29 -1.01 7.53
CA ASP A 115 -1.02 -1.58 7.21
C ASP A 115 -2.10 -0.94 8.08
N SER A 116 -2.96 -0.11 7.48
CA SER A 116 -3.99 0.64 8.19
C SER A 116 -5.32 -0.09 8.34
N HIS A 117 -5.50 -1.23 7.65
CA HIS A 117 -6.76 -2.00 7.61
C HIS A 117 -7.99 -1.14 7.23
N ASP A 118 -7.81 -0.09 6.38
CA ASP A 118 -8.82 0.93 6.06
C ASP A 118 -9.43 1.61 7.32
N ARG A 119 -8.70 1.63 8.44
CA ARG A 119 -9.13 2.25 9.69
C ARG A 119 -8.56 3.66 9.81
N PRO A 120 -9.42 4.70 9.88
CA PRO A 120 -8.98 6.09 9.96
C PRO A 120 -8.03 6.37 11.14
N GLU A 121 -8.26 5.73 12.29
CA GLU A 121 -7.46 5.93 13.49
C GLU A 121 -6.02 5.42 13.31
N LEU A 122 -5.87 4.22 12.71
CA LEU A 122 -4.55 3.65 12.42
C LEU A 122 -3.84 4.43 11.31
N GLN A 123 -4.57 4.84 10.27
CA GLN A 123 -4.03 5.71 9.22
C GLN A 123 -3.47 6.99 9.83
N ASP A 124 -4.22 7.65 10.71
CA ASP A 124 -3.81 8.88 11.39
C ASP A 124 -2.59 8.69 12.29
N GLU A 125 -2.53 7.58 13.04
CA GLU A 125 -1.39 7.22 13.87
C GLU A 125 -0.13 7.10 13.01
N TYR A 126 -0.18 6.33 11.93
CA TYR A 126 0.95 6.15 11.03
C TYR A 126 1.35 7.45 10.32
N LEU A 127 0.40 8.23 9.85
CA LEU A 127 0.70 9.52 9.21
C LEU A 127 1.43 10.48 10.16
N ARG A 128 0.96 10.62 11.41
CA ARG A 128 1.62 11.47 12.40
C ARG A 128 3.03 10.96 12.77
N GLU A 129 3.18 9.64 12.91
CA GLU A 129 4.51 9.06 13.21
C GLU A 129 5.47 9.28 12.04
N MET A 130 5.03 9.09 10.80
CA MET A 130 5.86 9.30 9.61
C MET A 130 6.26 10.78 9.44
N GLN A 131 5.36 11.73 9.75
CA GLN A 131 5.71 13.15 9.81
C GLN A 131 6.78 13.43 10.90
N ALA A 132 6.63 12.85 12.09
CA ALA A 132 7.61 12.99 13.17
C ALA A 132 8.99 12.43 12.77
N GLN A 133 9.04 11.39 11.94
CA GLN A 133 10.27 10.83 11.36
C GLN A 133 10.77 11.62 10.16
N SER A 134 10.09 12.68 9.75
CA SER A 134 10.44 13.52 8.60
C SER A 134 10.66 12.68 7.33
N VAL A 135 9.71 11.81 6.99
CA VAL A 135 9.78 11.03 5.75
C VAL A 135 9.86 11.96 4.54
N ARG A 136 10.54 11.54 3.49
CA ARG A 136 10.71 12.31 2.25
C ARG A 136 9.44 12.37 1.41
N GLY A 137 8.56 11.40 1.56
CA GLY A 137 7.28 11.34 0.85
C GLY A 137 6.36 10.28 1.43
N LEU A 138 5.08 10.44 1.13
CA LEU A 138 4.01 9.55 1.54
C LEU A 138 3.38 8.92 0.30
N VAL A 139 3.26 7.60 0.28
CA VAL A 139 2.59 6.82 -0.76
C VAL A 139 1.37 6.14 -0.14
N MET A 140 0.18 6.54 -0.56
CA MET A 140 -1.08 5.98 -0.12
C MET A 140 -1.55 4.94 -1.12
N LEU A 141 -1.28 3.63 -0.88
CA LEU A 141 -1.83 2.54 -1.71
C LEU A 141 -3.34 2.39 -1.50
N SER A 142 -3.81 2.79 -0.35
CA SER A 142 -5.21 3.08 -0.07
C SER A 142 -5.29 4.23 0.92
N ALA A 143 -6.39 4.97 0.87
CA ALA A 143 -6.64 6.05 1.80
C ALA A 143 -8.12 6.07 2.17
N VAL A 144 -8.39 6.39 3.44
CA VAL A 144 -9.72 6.70 3.95
C VAL A 144 -9.75 8.15 4.43
N PRO A 145 -10.92 8.82 4.45
CA PRO A 145 -11.01 10.17 5.01
C PRO A 145 -10.55 10.17 6.46
N SER A 146 -9.60 11.06 6.80
CA SER A 146 -9.12 11.20 8.18
C SER A 146 -8.53 12.59 8.44
N PRO A 147 -8.55 13.07 9.71
CA PRO A 147 -8.02 14.38 10.08
C PRO A 147 -6.55 14.58 9.72
N ALA A 148 -5.67 13.61 10.02
CA ALA A 148 -4.25 13.76 9.71
C ALA A 148 -3.97 13.81 8.21
N LEU A 149 -4.73 13.08 7.39
CA LEU A 149 -4.62 13.17 5.93
C LEU A 149 -5.03 14.57 5.45
N ALA A 150 -6.09 15.15 6.01
CA ALA A 150 -6.51 16.52 5.68
C ALA A 150 -5.44 17.55 6.02
N ASP A 151 -4.82 17.44 7.21
CA ASP A 151 -3.76 18.33 7.68
C ASP A 151 -2.53 18.26 6.75
N ILE A 152 -2.10 17.06 6.37
CA ILE A 152 -0.96 16.81 5.47
C ILE A 152 -1.21 17.42 4.09
N LEU A 153 -2.38 17.17 3.51
CA LEU A 153 -2.76 17.74 2.22
C LEU A 153 -2.85 19.26 2.28
N GLY A 154 -3.43 19.81 3.36
CA GLY A 154 -3.52 21.25 3.61
C GLY A 154 -2.16 21.92 3.79
N ALA A 155 -1.17 21.22 4.29
CA ALA A 155 0.20 21.68 4.42
C ALA A 155 1.00 21.61 3.10
N GLY A 156 0.46 21.01 2.05
CA GLY A 156 1.14 20.83 0.76
C GLY A 156 2.28 19.81 0.79
N GLU A 157 2.24 18.86 1.73
CA GLU A 157 3.25 17.80 1.78
C GLU A 157 3.16 16.86 0.57
N PRO A 158 4.28 16.27 0.11
CA PRO A 158 4.29 15.40 -1.06
C PRO A 158 3.58 14.06 -0.75
N VAL A 159 2.33 13.92 -1.19
CA VAL A 159 1.51 12.71 -1.09
C VAL A 159 1.19 12.18 -2.47
N LEU A 160 1.54 10.92 -2.69
CA LEU A 160 1.19 10.16 -3.89
C LEU A 160 0.06 9.17 -3.57
N PHE A 161 -1.03 9.26 -4.31
CA PHE A 161 -2.10 8.28 -4.26
C PHE A 161 -1.89 7.20 -5.31
N VAL A 162 -2.03 5.94 -4.91
CA VAL A 162 -1.79 4.78 -5.79
C VAL A 162 -3.00 3.86 -5.74
N ASN A 163 -3.46 3.40 -6.91
CA ASN A 163 -4.62 2.53 -7.07
C ASN A 163 -5.97 3.17 -6.66
N ARG A 164 -6.04 3.85 -5.53
CA ARG A 164 -7.21 4.62 -5.09
C ARG A 164 -6.89 6.12 -5.12
N LYS A 165 -7.85 6.93 -5.52
CA LYS A 165 -7.75 8.40 -5.52
C LYS A 165 -7.88 8.95 -4.10
N ASN A 166 -7.55 10.23 -3.93
CA ASN A 166 -7.79 10.94 -2.68
C ASN A 166 -9.29 10.89 -2.30
N PRO A 167 -9.65 10.35 -1.13
CA PRO A 167 -11.06 10.24 -0.72
C PRO A 167 -11.67 11.57 -0.25
N MET A 168 -10.85 12.64 -0.14
CA MET A 168 -11.26 13.92 0.42
C MET A 168 -11.35 15.06 -0.61
N GLY A 169 -11.19 14.76 -1.90
CA GLY A 169 -11.26 15.77 -2.95
C GLY A 169 -10.30 15.55 -4.09
N GLU A 170 -9.66 16.63 -4.55
CA GLU A 170 -8.70 16.55 -5.65
C GLU A 170 -7.49 15.66 -5.29
N THR A 171 -7.00 14.92 -6.26
CA THR A 171 -5.85 14.05 -6.09
C THR A 171 -4.62 14.75 -6.63
N PRO A 172 -3.68 15.19 -5.78
CA PRO A 172 -2.53 15.98 -6.18
C PRO A 172 -1.56 15.22 -7.10
N ALA A 173 -1.38 13.92 -6.83
CA ALA A 173 -0.62 13.01 -7.68
C ALA A 173 -1.20 11.61 -7.63
N PHE A 174 -1.22 10.93 -8.77
CA PHE A 174 -1.88 9.61 -8.89
C PHE A 174 -1.10 8.66 -9.79
N VAL A 175 -1.04 7.39 -9.36
CA VAL A 175 -0.61 6.25 -10.18
C VAL A 175 -1.65 5.14 -10.04
N GLY A 176 -2.21 4.68 -11.14
CA GLY A 176 -3.21 3.62 -11.13
C GLY A 176 -3.48 3.08 -12.52
N ILE A 177 -4.65 2.48 -12.70
CA ILE A 177 -5.20 2.10 -14.01
C ILE A 177 -6.50 2.86 -14.26
N ASP A 178 -6.98 2.84 -15.51
CA ASP A 178 -8.35 3.28 -15.82
C ASP A 178 -9.35 2.20 -15.42
N ASN A 179 -9.83 2.27 -14.18
CA ASN A 179 -10.80 1.31 -13.62
C ASN A 179 -12.14 1.33 -14.38
N ARG A 180 -12.54 2.51 -14.91
CA ARG A 180 -13.78 2.63 -15.66
C ARG A 180 -13.67 1.92 -17.01
N SER A 181 -12.58 2.15 -17.74
CA SER A 181 -12.32 1.48 -19.02
C SER A 181 -12.23 -0.03 -18.84
N ALA A 182 -11.51 -0.51 -17.84
CA ALA A 182 -11.35 -1.93 -17.53
C ALA A 182 -12.70 -2.62 -17.25
N ALA A 183 -13.55 -2.01 -16.43
CA ALA A 183 -14.86 -2.58 -16.12
C ALA A 183 -15.84 -2.51 -17.31
N ALA A 184 -15.76 -1.46 -18.12
CA ALA A 184 -16.54 -1.36 -19.35
C ALA A 184 -16.16 -2.45 -20.35
N GLU A 185 -14.88 -2.80 -20.48
CA GLU A 185 -14.41 -3.91 -21.32
C GLU A 185 -14.98 -5.26 -20.88
N VAL A 186 -15.03 -5.52 -19.56
CA VAL A 186 -15.70 -6.72 -19.02
C VAL A 186 -17.19 -6.73 -19.37
N ALA A 187 -17.86 -5.59 -19.22
CA ALA A 187 -19.28 -5.48 -19.58
C ALA A 187 -19.50 -5.75 -21.08
N GLU A 188 -18.63 -5.24 -21.97
CA GLU A 188 -18.69 -5.50 -23.40
C GLU A 188 -18.46 -6.98 -23.74
N ASN A 189 -17.51 -7.62 -23.07
CA ASN A 189 -17.29 -9.07 -23.22
C ASN A 189 -18.55 -9.87 -22.84
N PHE A 190 -19.20 -9.53 -21.74
CA PHE A 190 -20.44 -10.18 -21.32
C PHE A 190 -21.58 -9.95 -22.31
N LEU A 191 -21.77 -8.72 -22.76
CA LEU A 191 -22.80 -8.35 -23.73
C LEU A 191 -22.60 -9.09 -25.08
N ALA A 192 -21.36 -9.16 -25.57
CA ALA A 192 -21.03 -9.89 -26.79
C ALA A 192 -21.33 -11.40 -26.70
N ARG A 193 -21.29 -11.95 -25.48
CA ARG A 193 -21.63 -13.36 -25.19
C ARG A 193 -23.12 -13.57 -24.89
N GLY A 194 -23.94 -12.53 -24.97
CA GLY A 194 -25.39 -12.60 -24.75
C GLY A 194 -25.82 -12.75 -23.29
N ILE A 195 -24.93 -12.45 -22.33
CA ILE A 195 -25.23 -12.49 -20.88
C ILE A 195 -26.34 -11.48 -20.56
N ARG A 196 -27.39 -11.92 -19.90
CA ARG A 196 -28.60 -11.11 -19.61
C ARG A 196 -28.77 -10.81 -18.12
N ARG A 197 -28.31 -11.71 -17.23
CA ARG A 197 -28.46 -11.61 -15.79
C ARG A 197 -27.10 -11.72 -15.10
N PRO A 198 -26.20 -10.74 -15.29
CA PRO A 198 -24.91 -10.78 -14.63
C PRO A 198 -25.06 -10.47 -13.14
N LEU A 199 -24.28 -11.14 -12.32
CA LEU A 199 -24.04 -10.81 -10.92
C LEU A 199 -22.71 -10.10 -10.82
N LEU A 200 -22.70 -8.91 -10.18
CA LEU A 200 -21.49 -8.18 -9.83
C LEU A 200 -21.27 -8.30 -8.33
N ILE A 201 -20.10 -8.76 -7.91
CA ILE A 201 -19.71 -8.86 -6.49
C ILE A 201 -18.55 -7.91 -6.22
N HIS A 202 -18.75 -6.99 -5.25
CA HIS A 202 -17.77 -5.96 -4.93
C HIS A 202 -17.41 -5.92 -3.44
N ALA A 203 -16.20 -5.42 -3.14
CA ALA A 203 -15.79 -5.00 -1.81
C ALA A 203 -16.24 -3.54 -1.55
N SER A 204 -15.65 -2.87 -0.56
CA SER A 204 -16.07 -1.52 -0.15
C SER A 204 -16.21 -0.52 -1.31
N LEU A 205 -17.36 0.14 -1.39
CA LEU A 205 -17.61 1.27 -2.29
C LEU A 205 -16.92 2.57 -1.83
N GLY A 206 -16.37 2.61 -0.62
CA GLY A 206 -15.48 3.68 -0.17
C GLY A 206 -14.15 3.73 -0.96
N SER A 207 -13.81 2.63 -1.64
CA SER A 207 -12.69 2.59 -2.60
C SER A 207 -13.10 3.23 -3.93
N SER A 208 -12.42 4.30 -4.35
CA SER A 208 -12.66 4.92 -5.65
C SER A 208 -12.49 3.95 -6.82
N ALA A 209 -11.53 3.01 -6.72
CA ALA A 209 -11.32 1.99 -7.72
C ALA A 209 -12.54 1.05 -7.86
N THR A 210 -13.10 0.59 -6.72
CA THR A 210 -14.30 -0.24 -6.69
C THR A 210 -15.51 0.52 -7.22
N ALA A 211 -15.71 1.75 -6.76
CA ALA A 211 -16.83 2.59 -7.18
C ALA A 211 -16.80 2.87 -8.69
N ASP A 212 -15.62 3.18 -9.26
CA ASP A 212 -15.43 3.38 -10.70
C ASP A 212 -15.76 2.12 -11.51
N ARG A 213 -15.34 0.92 -11.04
CA ARG A 213 -15.64 -0.37 -11.71
C ARG A 213 -17.13 -0.68 -11.68
N VAL A 214 -17.77 -0.57 -10.51
CA VAL A 214 -19.23 -0.83 -10.36
C VAL A 214 -20.02 0.12 -11.24
N ALA A 215 -19.71 1.40 -11.18
CA ALA A 215 -20.43 2.42 -11.96
C ALA A 215 -20.29 2.18 -13.48
N ALA A 216 -19.06 1.94 -13.97
CA ALA A 216 -18.82 1.77 -15.39
C ALA A 216 -19.47 0.48 -15.94
N PHE A 217 -19.38 -0.63 -15.23
CA PHE A 217 -20.01 -1.89 -15.62
C PHE A 217 -21.54 -1.76 -15.70
N THR A 218 -22.16 -1.25 -14.62
CA THR A 218 -23.61 -1.08 -14.55
C THR A 218 -24.14 -0.07 -15.58
N GLU A 219 -23.43 1.03 -15.77
CA GLU A 219 -23.76 2.04 -16.78
C GLU A 219 -23.71 1.47 -18.19
N ARG A 220 -22.68 0.67 -18.51
CA ARG A 220 -22.52 0.04 -19.83
C ARG A 220 -23.65 -0.93 -20.13
N TYR A 221 -24.05 -1.75 -19.14
CA TYR A 221 -25.21 -2.64 -19.26
C TYR A 221 -26.51 -1.87 -19.46
N ARG A 222 -26.80 -0.86 -18.64
CA ARG A 222 -28.00 -0.05 -18.73
C ARG A 222 -28.16 0.64 -20.07
N ARG A 223 -27.05 1.04 -20.71
CA ARG A 223 -27.05 1.66 -22.05
C ARG A 223 -27.29 0.65 -23.17
N ALA A 224 -26.85 -0.58 -23.02
CA ALA A 224 -26.90 -1.57 -24.07
C ALA A 224 -28.17 -2.43 -24.08
N THR A 225 -28.79 -2.64 -22.92
CA THR A 225 -29.94 -3.56 -22.77
C THR A 225 -30.90 -3.07 -21.67
N ALA A 226 -32.12 -3.65 -21.67
CA ALA A 226 -33.04 -3.50 -20.53
C ALA A 226 -32.70 -4.47 -19.36
N ALA A 227 -31.60 -5.24 -19.47
CA ALA A 227 -31.19 -6.18 -18.45
C ALA A 227 -30.76 -5.47 -17.16
N GLN A 228 -31.11 -6.07 -16.04
CA GLN A 228 -30.70 -5.59 -14.73
C GLN A 228 -29.45 -6.34 -14.27
N VAL A 229 -28.44 -5.59 -13.84
CA VAL A 229 -27.27 -6.12 -13.14
C VAL A 229 -27.64 -6.31 -11.67
N THR A 230 -27.51 -7.52 -11.15
CA THR A 230 -27.56 -7.75 -9.71
C THR A 230 -26.22 -7.34 -9.12
N VAL A 231 -26.24 -6.45 -8.11
CA VAL A 231 -25.02 -5.94 -7.46
C VAL A 231 -25.09 -6.32 -5.98
N LEU A 232 -24.08 -7.06 -5.52
CA LEU A 232 -23.94 -7.48 -4.12
C LEU A 232 -22.52 -7.15 -3.63
N GLY A 233 -22.40 -6.85 -2.35
CA GLY A 233 -21.11 -6.61 -1.72
C GLY A 233 -21.25 -6.07 -0.31
N ASP A 234 -20.09 -5.96 0.36
CA ASP A 234 -19.96 -5.31 1.66
C ASP A 234 -18.54 -4.73 1.85
N ASP A 235 -18.25 -4.18 3.04
CA ASP A 235 -17.00 -3.47 3.32
C ASP A 235 -15.91 -4.34 3.96
N ARG A 236 -16.11 -5.67 4.05
CA ARG A 236 -15.10 -6.55 4.65
C ARG A 236 -13.83 -6.63 3.82
N LEU A 237 -12.70 -6.81 4.51
CA LEU A 237 -11.38 -6.95 3.89
C LEU A 237 -11.06 -8.39 3.46
N ASP A 238 -11.76 -9.39 4.00
CA ASP A 238 -11.64 -10.79 3.55
C ASP A 238 -12.47 -11.01 2.28
N HIS A 239 -11.81 -10.87 1.15
CA HIS A 239 -12.42 -11.00 -0.16
C HIS A 239 -12.80 -12.44 -0.51
N LEU A 240 -12.14 -13.46 0.07
CA LEU A 240 -12.51 -14.86 -0.14
C LEU A 240 -13.87 -15.15 0.49
N GLU A 241 -14.01 -14.82 1.78
CA GLU A 241 -15.29 -14.98 2.50
C GLU A 241 -16.40 -14.12 1.88
N LEU A 242 -16.05 -12.90 1.47
CA LEU A 242 -17.01 -12.01 0.80
C LEU A 242 -17.57 -12.66 -0.47
N GLY A 243 -16.72 -13.16 -1.35
CA GLY A 243 -17.13 -13.83 -2.58
C GLY A 243 -17.99 -15.06 -2.33
N TYR A 244 -17.62 -15.84 -1.32
CA TYR A 244 -18.39 -17.02 -0.88
C TYR A 244 -19.77 -16.62 -0.37
N ASP A 245 -19.86 -15.69 0.57
CA ASP A 245 -21.12 -15.30 1.18
C ASP A 245 -22.08 -14.62 0.20
N MET A 246 -21.57 -13.72 -0.65
CA MET A 246 -22.40 -13.01 -1.64
C MET A 246 -22.96 -13.96 -2.70
N MET A 247 -22.17 -14.92 -3.17
CA MET A 247 -22.65 -15.93 -4.10
C MET A 247 -23.70 -16.83 -3.45
N ARG A 248 -23.46 -17.29 -2.23
CA ARG A 248 -24.44 -18.08 -1.46
C ARG A 248 -25.74 -17.31 -1.28
N GLN A 249 -25.66 -16.06 -0.85
CA GLN A 249 -26.83 -15.19 -0.68
C GLN A 249 -27.61 -15.04 -1.99
N HIS A 250 -26.91 -14.83 -3.12
CA HIS A 250 -27.57 -14.71 -4.41
C HIS A 250 -28.35 -15.98 -4.77
N LEU A 251 -27.75 -17.15 -4.63
CA LEU A 251 -28.39 -18.43 -4.97
C LEU A 251 -29.58 -18.74 -4.06
N ASP A 252 -29.46 -18.41 -2.76
CA ASP A 252 -30.54 -18.65 -1.79
C ASP A 252 -31.73 -17.70 -2.03
N MET A 253 -31.50 -16.47 -2.49
CA MET A 253 -32.53 -15.48 -2.78
C MET A 253 -33.16 -15.62 -4.17
N ALA A 254 -32.34 -15.84 -5.20
CA ALA A 254 -32.78 -15.87 -6.58
C ALA A 254 -33.30 -17.24 -7.04
N GLY A 255 -32.90 -18.33 -6.35
CA GLY A 255 -33.25 -19.71 -6.70
C GLY A 255 -32.68 -20.20 -8.03
N THR A 256 -31.99 -19.34 -8.76
CA THR A 256 -31.36 -19.67 -10.06
C THR A 256 -29.97 -19.03 -10.14
N PRO A 257 -28.99 -19.70 -10.78
CA PRO A 257 -27.66 -19.12 -10.94
C PRO A 257 -27.69 -17.90 -11.86
N PRO A 258 -26.74 -16.98 -11.69
CA PRO A 258 -26.54 -15.88 -12.63
C PRO A 258 -26.00 -16.41 -13.97
N ASP A 259 -26.22 -15.65 -15.05
CA ASP A 259 -25.68 -16.02 -16.37
C ASP A 259 -24.14 -15.85 -16.42
N ALA A 260 -23.59 -14.95 -15.61
CA ALA A 260 -22.15 -14.73 -15.41
C ALA A 260 -21.89 -13.95 -14.12
N VAL A 261 -20.67 -14.00 -13.63
CA VAL A 261 -20.22 -13.24 -12.44
C VAL A 261 -19.07 -12.30 -12.81
N PHE A 262 -19.19 -11.04 -12.45
CA PHE A 262 -18.06 -10.12 -12.42
C PHE A 262 -17.65 -9.88 -10.97
N ALA A 263 -16.50 -10.41 -10.58
CA ALA A 263 -15.93 -10.27 -9.25
C ALA A 263 -14.86 -9.17 -9.24
N MET A 264 -14.94 -8.22 -8.32
CA MET A 264 -14.05 -7.05 -8.25
C MET A 264 -12.62 -7.35 -7.80
N SER A 265 -12.31 -8.63 -7.52
CA SER A 265 -10.97 -9.17 -7.36
C SER A 265 -10.96 -10.68 -7.62
N ASP A 266 -9.80 -11.25 -7.91
CA ASP A 266 -9.66 -12.70 -8.08
C ASP A 266 -9.97 -13.46 -6.79
N LEU A 267 -9.69 -12.89 -5.62
CA LEU A 267 -10.07 -13.50 -4.35
C LEU A 267 -11.58 -13.63 -4.19
N ILE A 268 -12.35 -12.62 -4.61
CA ILE A 268 -13.83 -12.69 -4.65
C ILE A 268 -14.26 -13.76 -5.64
N ALA A 269 -13.61 -13.85 -6.80
CA ALA A 269 -13.91 -14.85 -7.81
C ALA A 269 -13.69 -16.28 -7.29
N TYR A 270 -12.62 -16.53 -6.53
CA TYR A 270 -12.37 -17.84 -5.91
C TYR A 270 -13.47 -18.22 -4.92
N GLY A 271 -13.87 -17.28 -4.04
CA GLY A 271 -14.95 -17.51 -3.10
C GLY A 271 -16.28 -17.83 -3.77
N ALA A 272 -16.64 -17.06 -4.79
CA ALA A 272 -17.86 -17.30 -5.58
C ALA A 272 -17.82 -18.63 -6.33
N SER A 273 -16.68 -18.98 -6.94
CA SER A 273 -16.48 -20.25 -7.63
C SER A 273 -16.65 -21.45 -6.70
N ARG A 274 -16.14 -21.35 -5.47
CA ARG A 274 -16.29 -22.40 -4.47
C ARG A 274 -17.75 -22.73 -4.18
N VAL A 275 -18.60 -21.72 -3.99
CA VAL A 275 -20.05 -21.94 -3.77
C VAL A 275 -20.72 -22.61 -4.95
N LEU A 276 -20.41 -22.19 -6.17
CA LEU A 276 -20.96 -22.83 -7.38
C LEU A 276 -20.58 -24.32 -7.45
N HIS A 277 -19.33 -24.63 -7.14
CA HIS A 277 -18.84 -26.01 -7.08
C HIS A 277 -19.55 -26.83 -5.99
N GLU A 278 -19.66 -26.29 -4.75
CA GLU A 278 -20.34 -26.96 -3.63
C GLU A 278 -21.83 -27.23 -3.92
N ARG A 279 -22.47 -26.40 -4.76
CA ARG A 279 -23.87 -26.56 -5.17
C ARG A 279 -24.02 -27.38 -6.45
N GLY A 280 -22.92 -27.89 -7.04
CA GLY A 280 -22.95 -28.65 -8.30
C GLY A 280 -23.41 -27.82 -9.51
N ILE A 281 -23.19 -26.51 -9.48
CA ILE A 281 -23.56 -25.57 -10.53
C ILE A 281 -22.35 -25.35 -11.43
N ASP A 282 -22.42 -25.88 -12.64
CA ASP A 282 -21.37 -25.78 -13.65
C ASP A 282 -21.71 -24.72 -14.72
N GLY A 283 -20.69 -24.28 -15.46
CA GLY A 283 -20.87 -23.49 -16.67
C GLY A 283 -21.18 -22.00 -16.46
N VAL A 284 -21.17 -21.48 -15.24
CA VAL A 284 -21.29 -20.04 -14.94
C VAL A 284 -19.94 -19.38 -15.17
N PRO A 285 -19.78 -18.51 -16.20
CA PRO A 285 -18.53 -17.81 -16.42
C PRO A 285 -18.27 -16.82 -15.26
N ILE A 286 -17.03 -16.80 -14.78
CA ILE A 286 -16.57 -15.81 -13.79
C ILE A 286 -15.44 -15.00 -14.40
N VAL A 287 -15.55 -13.69 -14.30
CA VAL A 287 -14.47 -12.75 -14.59
C VAL A 287 -14.01 -12.11 -13.30
N GLY A 288 -12.73 -12.25 -12.99
CA GLY A 288 -12.07 -11.63 -11.86
C GLY A 288 -11.45 -10.28 -12.22
N PHE A 289 -10.70 -9.78 -11.29
CA PHE A 289 -9.90 -8.56 -11.45
C PHE A 289 -8.59 -8.76 -10.68
N ASP A 290 -7.48 -8.28 -11.22
CA ASP A 290 -6.11 -8.31 -10.72
C ASP A 290 -5.18 -9.19 -11.58
N ASP A 291 -5.66 -10.30 -12.10
CA ASP A 291 -4.91 -11.38 -12.75
C ASP A 291 -3.72 -11.81 -11.86
N ASN A 292 -4.07 -12.24 -10.64
CA ASN A 292 -3.10 -12.71 -9.66
C ASN A 292 -2.22 -13.81 -10.27
N PRO A 293 -0.89 -13.77 -10.11
CA PRO A 293 0.01 -14.81 -10.61
C PRO A 293 -0.33 -16.24 -10.14
N LEU A 294 -1.06 -16.38 -9.04
CA LEU A 294 -1.57 -17.67 -8.59
C LEU A 294 -2.63 -18.26 -9.54
N ASN A 295 -3.28 -17.44 -10.39
CA ASN A 295 -4.30 -17.93 -11.33
C ASN A 295 -3.77 -19.05 -12.22
N ASP A 296 -2.53 -18.96 -12.68
CA ASP A 296 -1.93 -19.97 -13.54
C ASP A 296 -1.77 -21.33 -12.85
N TRP A 297 -1.80 -21.37 -11.52
CA TRP A 297 -1.60 -22.57 -10.71
C TRP A 297 -2.89 -23.11 -10.12
N ILE A 298 -3.76 -22.25 -9.57
CA ILE A 298 -4.94 -22.67 -8.79
C ILE A 298 -6.26 -22.36 -9.50
N ALA A 299 -6.26 -21.43 -10.45
CA ALA A 299 -7.46 -21.02 -11.19
C ALA A 299 -7.17 -20.76 -12.69
N PRO A 300 -6.57 -21.70 -13.42
CA PRO A 300 -6.23 -21.49 -14.84
C PRO A 300 -7.46 -21.29 -15.76
N TRP A 301 -8.64 -21.43 -15.19
CA TRP A 301 -9.94 -21.19 -15.84
C TRP A 301 -10.42 -19.73 -15.69
N LEU A 302 -9.86 -18.95 -14.76
CA LEU A 302 -10.38 -17.64 -14.40
C LEU A 302 -9.93 -16.59 -15.41
N THR A 303 -10.87 -16.10 -16.22
CA THR A 303 -10.69 -14.85 -16.97
C THR A 303 -10.57 -13.69 -15.98
N SER A 304 -9.60 -12.82 -16.16
CA SER A 304 -9.37 -11.72 -15.22
C SER A 304 -8.80 -10.48 -15.91
N VAL A 305 -9.07 -9.31 -15.36
CA VAL A 305 -8.43 -8.07 -15.76
C VAL A 305 -7.04 -8.00 -15.14
N ARG A 306 -6.01 -8.07 -15.97
CA ARG A 306 -4.60 -7.94 -15.53
C ARG A 306 -4.25 -6.51 -15.21
N VAL A 307 -3.73 -6.32 -14.01
CA VAL A 307 -3.11 -5.07 -13.56
C VAL A 307 -1.59 -5.24 -13.56
N PRO A 308 -0.82 -4.33 -14.17
CA PRO A 308 0.63 -4.51 -14.36
C PRO A 308 1.41 -4.14 -13.09
N TYR A 309 1.27 -4.91 -12.00
CA TYR A 309 1.86 -4.61 -10.68
C TYR A 309 3.35 -4.36 -10.71
N ALA A 310 4.11 -5.09 -11.53
CA ALA A 310 5.55 -4.90 -11.68
C ALA A 310 5.94 -3.50 -12.19
N ARG A 311 5.03 -2.80 -12.86
CA ARG A 311 5.27 -1.45 -13.39
C ARG A 311 4.98 -0.34 -12.37
N PHE A 312 4.26 -0.65 -11.29
CA PHE A 312 3.91 0.35 -10.29
C PHE A 312 5.13 0.92 -9.58
N GLY A 313 6.13 0.12 -9.28
CA GLY A 313 7.34 0.59 -8.59
C GLY A 313 8.06 1.72 -9.33
N LEU A 314 8.28 1.54 -10.63
CA LEU A 314 8.89 2.59 -11.46
C LEU A 314 8.00 3.84 -11.50
N ALA A 315 6.70 3.66 -11.75
CA ALA A 315 5.75 4.77 -11.81
C ALA A 315 5.65 5.54 -10.47
N ILE A 316 5.67 4.84 -9.33
CA ILE A 316 5.71 5.45 -7.99
C ILE A 316 6.99 6.26 -7.81
N SER A 317 8.14 5.70 -8.19
CA SER A 317 9.43 6.40 -8.09
C SER A 317 9.48 7.67 -8.94
N GLU A 318 9.01 7.61 -10.17
CA GLU A 318 8.92 8.78 -11.07
C GLU A 318 7.95 9.84 -10.53
N ALA A 319 6.79 9.42 -10.03
CA ALA A 319 5.81 10.32 -9.43
C ALA A 319 6.35 11.05 -8.19
N LEU A 320 7.07 10.34 -7.31
CA LEU A 320 7.71 10.96 -6.16
C LEU A 320 8.81 11.95 -6.57
N GLU A 321 9.61 11.62 -7.57
CA GLU A 321 10.63 12.54 -8.09
C GLU A 321 9.99 13.81 -8.67
N SER A 322 8.85 13.72 -9.37
CA SER A 322 8.08 14.86 -9.86
C SER A 322 7.57 15.71 -8.69
N LEU A 323 6.96 15.10 -7.68
CA LEU A 323 6.50 15.79 -6.48
C LEU A 323 7.64 16.53 -5.73
N TRP A 324 8.83 15.92 -5.65
CA TRP A 324 9.99 16.55 -4.99
C TRP A 324 10.60 17.71 -5.80
N ARG A 325 10.23 17.86 -7.07
CA ARG A 325 10.58 19.02 -7.92
C ARG A 325 9.48 20.07 -7.94
N ASP A 326 8.46 19.95 -7.07
CA ASP A 326 7.28 20.80 -7.02
C ASP A 326 6.48 20.83 -8.36
N GLU A 327 6.58 19.76 -9.15
CA GLU A 327 5.78 19.58 -10.35
C GLU A 327 4.38 19.10 -9.95
N THR A 328 3.37 19.93 -10.14
CA THR A 328 1.99 19.62 -9.76
C THR A 328 1.28 18.79 -10.83
N GLY A 329 0.33 17.95 -10.41
CA GLY A 329 -0.61 17.27 -11.32
C GLY A 329 -0.06 16.01 -11.98
N PHE A 330 0.95 15.34 -11.42
CA PHE A 330 1.40 14.05 -11.95
C PHE A 330 0.26 13.02 -11.87
N SER A 331 -0.17 12.52 -13.02
CA SER A 331 -1.19 11.47 -13.09
C SER A 331 -0.80 10.47 -14.17
N LEU A 332 -0.64 9.21 -13.79
CA LEU A 332 -0.27 8.13 -14.69
C LEU A 332 -1.26 6.96 -14.55
N CYS A 333 -1.95 6.67 -15.65
CA CYS A 333 -2.73 5.45 -15.81
C CYS A 333 -1.91 4.40 -16.56
N LEU A 334 -1.59 3.31 -15.87
CA LEU A 334 -0.94 2.14 -16.47
C LEU A 334 -1.98 1.35 -17.31
N PRO A 335 -1.56 0.70 -18.40
CA PRO A 335 -2.48 -0.10 -19.22
C PRO A 335 -2.93 -1.34 -18.45
N HIS A 336 -4.20 -1.72 -18.61
CA HIS A 336 -4.74 -3.01 -18.19
C HIS A 336 -4.93 -3.93 -19.40
N GLU A 337 -5.23 -5.21 -19.17
CA GLU A 337 -5.51 -6.21 -20.21
C GLU A 337 -6.58 -7.18 -19.70
N LEU A 338 -7.62 -7.42 -20.48
CA LEU A 338 -8.57 -8.49 -20.18
C LEU A 338 -7.99 -9.83 -20.67
N VAL A 339 -7.47 -10.62 -19.75
CA VAL A 339 -6.87 -11.94 -20.02
C VAL A 339 -8.00 -12.98 -20.11
N LEU A 340 -8.35 -13.34 -21.34
CA LEU A 340 -9.36 -14.36 -21.59
C LEU A 340 -8.77 -15.75 -21.39
N ARG A 341 -9.41 -16.55 -20.53
CA ARG A 341 -9.09 -17.96 -20.32
C ARG A 341 -10.27 -18.84 -20.74
N PRO A 342 -10.02 -20.04 -21.27
CA PRO A 342 -11.11 -20.98 -21.55
C PRO A 342 -11.87 -21.26 -20.26
N ALA A 343 -13.20 -21.31 -20.33
CA ALA A 343 -14.03 -21.73 -19.21
C ALA A 343 -13.81 -23.23 -18.98
N THR A 344 -12.72 -23.59 -18.31
CA THR A 344 -12.44 -24.96 -17.90
C THR A 344 -13.07 -25.19 -16.54
N ARG A 345 -13.55 -26.40 -16.31
CA ARG A 345 -14.03 -26.84 -14.99
C ARG A 345 -12.88 -26.73 -14.00
N PRO A 346 -13.10 -26.16 -12.80
CA PRO A 346 -12.07 -26.23 -11.76
C PRO A 346 -11.69 -27.70 -11.51
N PRO A 347 -10.41 -28.01 -11.25
CA PRO A 347 -10.01 -29.37 -10.96
C PRO A 347 -10.82 -29.91 -9.77
N GLU A 348 -11.32 -31.15 -9.89
CA GLU A 348 -11.99 -31.82 -8.80
C GLU A 348 -11.01 -31.92 -7.64
N THR A 349 -11.35 -31.31 -6.49
CA THR A 349 -10.55 -31.42 -5.28
C THR A 349 -10.55 -32.88 -4.84
N PRO A 350 -9.41 -33.59 -4.74
CA PRO A 350 -9.40 -34.94 -4.17
C PRO A 350 -9.93 -34.86 -2.74
N MET A 351 -10.92 -35.71 -2.45
CA MET A 351 -11.44 -35.90 -1.10
C MET A 351 -10.36 -36.48 -0.17
#